data_592086c044f0352221c13151c6b633d2
#
_entry.id   592086c044f0352221c13151c6b633d2
#
_cell.length_a   1.000
_cell.length_b   1.000
_cell.length_c   1.000
_cell.angle_alpha   90.00
_cell.angle_beta   90.00
_cell.angle_gamma   90.00
#
_symmetry.space_group_name_H-M   'P 1'
#
loop_
_entity.id
_entity.type
_entity.pdbx_description
1 polymer ?
#
loop_
_entity_poly.entity_id
_entity_poly.type
_entity_poly.pdbx_seq_one_letter_code
_entity_poly.pdbx_strand_id
1 'polypeptide(L)'
;MPQDVLLKLLEGLQDDQSQEEQSSHFMHTPIPRIGIGMDASITPLRHSGLSLVQTTDFFYPLVEDPYMQGKIACANVLSDLYAMGVTEADNMLMLLAVSTKMTEKERDVVIPLMMRGFKDCALEAGTTVTGGQTVMNPWCTIGGVGTTICQPNEFIIPDSAVVGDVLVLTKPLGTQVALNAHQWLDQPERWNRIKLVVSEDDVRKSYQRRHLMVCEWP
;
A
#
# COMPACT_ATOMS: atom_id res chain seq x y z
N MET A 1 5.37 5.28 13.54
CA MET A 1 4.85 4.87 14.86
C MET A 1 5.61 3.61 15.27
N PRO A 2 6.06 3.46 16.53
CA PRO A 2 6.64 2.21 17.01
C PRO A 2 5.60 1.07 16.95
N GLN A 3 6.06 -0.15 16.64
CA GLN A 3 5.18 -1.30 16.43
C GLN A 3 4.41 -1.71 17.69
N ASP A 4 5.03 -1.61 18.86
CA ASP A 4 4.42 -1.88 20.16
C ASP A 4 3.26 -0.92 20.48
N VAL A 5 3.39 0.33 20.07
CA VAL A 5 2.32 1.34 20.21
C VAL A 5 1.15 1.03 19.27
N LEU A 6 1.46 0.64 18.03
CA LEU A 6 0.44 0.27 17.04
C LEU A 6 -0.34 -0.96 17.51
N LEU A 7 0.33 -2.02 17.96
CA LEU A 7 -0.30 -3.24 18.46
C LEU A 7 -1.25 -2.95 19.62
N LYS A 8 -0.83 -2.09 20.55
CA LYS A 8 -1.66 -1.66 21.68
C LYS A 8 -2.94 -0.93 21.26
N LEU A 9 -2.87 -0.12 20.18
CA LEU A 9 -4.05 0.57 19.63
C LEU A 9 -4.98 -0.40 18.91
N LEU A 10 -4.45 -1.47 18.32
CA LEU A 10 -5.23 -2.48 17.61
C LEU A 10 -5.90 -3.50 18.56
N GLU A 11 -5.44 -3.63 19.80
CA GLU A 11 -6.06 -4.52 20.81
C GLU A 11 -7.56 -4.24 20.96
N GLY A 12 -7.97 -2.98 20.99
CA GLY A 12 -9.38 -2.59 21.10
C GLY A 12 -10.26 -2.97 19.90
N LEU A 13 -9.67 -3.34 18.76
CA LEU A 13 -10.39 -3.86 17.60
C LEU A 13 -10.45 -5.39 17.57
N GLN A 14 -9.58 -6.06 18.32
CA GLN A 14 -9.54 -7.53 18.40
C GLN A 14 -10.59 -8.10 19.33
N ASP A 15 -10.94 -7.39 20.42
CA ASP A 15 -11.90 -7.86 21.43
C ASP A 15 -13.31 -8.07 20.85
N ASP A 16 -13.73 -7.30 19.86
CA ASP A 16 -15.04 -7.44 19.21
C ASP A 16 -15.14 -8.67 18.31
N GLN A 17 -14.01 -9.12 17.72
CA GLN A 17 -14.00 -10.29 16.81
C GLN A 17 -14.23 -11.60 17.56
N SER A 18 -13.74 -11.73 18.79
CA SER A 18 -13.91 -12.93 19.62
C SER A 18 -15.35 -13.13 20.12
N GLN A 19 -16.18 -12.07 20.17
CA GLN A 19 -17.59 -12.15 20.58
C GLN A 19 -18.53 -12.50 19.42
N GLU A 20 -18.19 -12.11 18.18
CA GLU A 20 -19.01 -12.44 16.99
C GLU A 20 -18.84 -13.89 16.56
N GLU A 21 -17.67 -14.52 16.75
CA GLU A 21 -17.44 -15.94 16.44
C GLU A 21 -18.34 -16.89 17.28
N GLN A 22 -18.73 -16.48 18.48
CA GLN A 22 -19.60 -17.29 19.36
C GLN A 22 -21.09 -17.19 19.00
N SER A 23 -21.51 -16.23 18.20
CA SER A 23 -22.93 -15.97 17.91
C SER A 23 -23.41 -16.46 16.53
N SER A 24 -22.53 -16.93 15.65
CA SER A 24 -22.92 -17.39 14.31
C SER A 24 -23.23 -18.89 14.27
N HIS A 25 -24.47 -19.26 14.63
CA HIS A 25 -25.06 -20.58 14.44
C HIS A 25 -25.46 -20.84 12.95
N PHE A 26 -24.59 -20.62 11.99
CA PHE A 26 -24.83 -20.99 10.58
C PHE A 26 -23.84 -22.07 10.14
N MET A 27 -24.41 -23.18 9.67
CA MET A 27 -23.75 -24.38 9.14
C MET A 27 -22.91 -24.10 7.89
N HIS A 28 -21.74 -23.52 8.02
CA HIS A 28 -20.60 -23.71 7.11
C HIS A 28 -19.35 -23.48 7.94
N THR A 29 -18.31 -24.29 7.71
CA THR A 29 -17.00 -24.11 8.35
C THR A 29 -16.62 -22.64 8.30
N PRO A 30 -16.56 -21.96 9.44
CA PRO A 30 -16.25 -20.53 9.44
C PRO A 30 -14.81 -20.37 8.97
N ILE A 31 -14.63 -19.81 7.78
CA ILE A 31 -13.34 -19.24 7.42
C ILE A 31 -13.16 -18.10 8.40
N PRO A 32 -12.12 -18.11 9.26
CA PRO A 32 -11.94 -17.05 10.23
C PRO A 32 -11.81 -15.71 9.49
N ARG A 33 -12.38 -14.66 10.02
CA ARG A 33 -12.10 -13.29 9.56
C ARG A 33 -10.64 -12.98 9.88
N ILE A 34 -9.86 -12.72 8.87
CA ILE A 34 -8.43 -12.41 8.98
C ILE A 34 -8.24 -10.97 8.52
N GLY A 35 -7.50 -10.19 9.27
CA GLY A 35 -7.30 -8.83 8.82
C GLY A 35 -6.42 -7.96 9.72
N ILE A 36 -6.72 -7.88 11.00
CA ILE A 36 -5.99 -6.96 11.88
C ILE A 36 -4.53 -7.40 12.02
N GLY A 37 -3.61 -6.56 11.51
CA GLY A 37 -2.18 -6.84 11.51
C GLY A 37 -1.68 -7.63 10.29
N MET A 38 -2.56 -7.95 9.32
CA MET A 38 -2.23 -8.57 8.04
C MET A 38 -2.23 -7.53 6.91
N ASP A 39 -1.66 -7.88 5.77
CA ASP A 39 -1.59 -6.99 4.59
C ASP A 39 -2.98 -6.72 4.00
N ALA A 40 -3.88 -7.69 4.05
CA ALA A 40 -5.26 -7.52 3.62
C ALA A 40 -6.26 -8.12 4.60
N SER A 41 -7.48 -7.59 4.58
CA SER A 41 -8.63 -8.12 5.29
C SER A 41 -9.33 -9.19 4.43
N ILE A 42 -9.62 -10.35 5.02
CA ILE A 42 -10.38 -11.43 4.38
C ILE A 42 -11.69 -11.60 5.14
N THR A 43 -12.80 -11.33 4.46
CA THR A 43 -14.14 -11.43 5.03
C THR A 43 -14.99 -12.42 4.24
N PRO A 44 -15.42 -13.54 4.83
CA PRO A 44 -16.34 -14.47 4.16
C PRO A 44 -17.65 -13.80 3.76
N LEU A 45 -18.10 -14.02 2.55
CA LEU A 45 -19.39 -13.50 2.06
C LEU A 45 -20.54 -14.37 2.55
N ARG A 46 -21.67 -13.74 2.91
CA ARG A 46 -22.80 -14.40 3.57
C ARG A 46 -23.48 -15.48 2.73
N HIS A 47 -23.42 -15.42 1.40
CA HIS A 47 -24.29 -16.19 0.52
C HIS A 47 -23.61 -17.02 -0.57
N SER A 48 -22.28 -17.02 -0.68
CA SER A 48 -21.63 -17.59 -1.87
C SER A 48 -20.49 -18.57 -1.61
N GLY A 49 -20.05 -18.75 -0.37
CA GLY A 49 -18.80 -19.49 -0.08
C GLY A 49 -17.54 -18.79 -0.62
N LEU A 50 -17.67 -17.56 -1.08
CA LEU A 50 -16.60 -16.70 -1.52
C LEU A 50 -16.12 -15.79 -0.37
N SER A 51 -14.97 -15.19 -0.54
CA SER A 51 -14.40 -14.21 0.40
C SER A 51 -14.14 -12.88 -0.30
N LEU A 52 -14.44 -11.79 0.40
CA LEU A 52 -13.99 -10.46 0.04
C LEU A 52 -12.57 -10.29 0.58
N VAL A 53 -11.61 -10.02 -0.29
CA VAL A 53 -10.24 -9.63 0.06
C VAL A 53 -10.07 -8.15 -0.22
N GLN A 54 -9.67 -7.40 0.78
CA GLN A 54 -9.62 -5.95 0.70
C GLN A 54 -8.43 -5.39 1.48
N THR A 55 -7.75 -4.43 0.87
CA THR A 55 -6.67 -3.66 1.50
C THR A 55 -6.90 -2.17 1.37
N THR A 56 -6.26 -1.39 2.22
CA THR A 56 -6.21 0.07 2.10
C THR A 56 -4.84 0.58 2.50
N ASP A 57 -4.28 1.44 1.67
CA ASP A 57 -3.00 2.08 1.93
C ASP A 57 -2.99 3.52 1.41
N PHE A 58 -2.25 4.41 2.08
CA PHE A 58 -2.09 5.79 1.63
C PHE A 58 -0.78 6.39 2.19
N PHE A 59 -0.21 7.33 1.44
CA PHE A 59 1.10 7.91 1.73
C PHE A 59 1.12 9.41 1.59
N TYR A 60 2.10 10.01 2.24
CA TYR A 60 2.64 11.31 1.81
C TYR A 60 3.40 11.13 0.50
N PRO A 61 3.54 12.20 -0.30
CA PRO A 61 4.36 12.18 -1.51
C PRO A 61 5.78 11.70 -1.22
N LEU A 62 6.22 10.65 -1.93
CA LEU A 62 7.54 10.04 -1.78
C LEU A 62 8.55 10.58 -2.78
N VAL A 63 8.07 11.13 -3.90
CA VAL A 63 8.85 11.70 -4.99
C VAL A 63 8.27 13.05 -5.39
N GLU A 64 9.03 13.85 -6.13
CA GLU A 64 8.60 15.19 -6.54
C GLU A 64 7.60 15.18 -7.70
N ASP A 65 7.72 14.21 -8.61
CA ASP A 65 6.83 14.07 -9.77
C ASP A 65 5.43 13.58 -9.32
N PRO A 66 4.38 14.40 -9.49
CA PRO A 66 3.03 14.04 -9.06
C PRO A 66 2.42 12.87 -9.84
N TYR A 67 2.76 12.69 -11.11
CA TYR A 67 2.31 11.53 -11.86
C TYR A 67 2.90 10.23 -11.27
N MET A 68 4.19 10.23 -10.97
CA MET A 68 4.86 9.11 -10.34
C MET A 68 4.37 8.84 -8.92
N GLN A 69 4.02 9.88 -8.16
CA GLN A 69 3.36 9.71 -6.85
C GLN A 69 2.06 8.90 -6.97
N GLY A 70 1.26 9.20 -8.00
CA GLY A 70 0.05 8.45 -8.30
C GLY A 70 0.32 6.97 -8.63
N LYS A 71 1.29 6.69 -9.49
CA LYS A 71 1.70 5.32 -9.83
C LYS A 71 2.17 4.56 -8.60
N ILE A 72 3.04 5.15 -7.79
CA ILE A 72 3.57 4.54 -6.56
C ILE A 72 2.43 4.22 -5.59
N ALA A 73 1.49 5.13 -5.38
CA ALA A 73 0.37 4.90 -4.48
C ALA A 73 -0.50 3.72 -4.93
N CYS A 74 -0.81 3.63 -6.22
CA CYS A 74 -1.56 2.50 -6.78
C CYS A 74 -0.80 1.18 -6.62
N ALA A 75 0.48 1.15 -6.97
CA ALA A 75 1.32 -0.04 -6.86
C ALA A 75 1.40 -0.55 -5.41
N ASN A 76 1.48 0.35 -4.43
CA ASN A 76 1.51 -0.03 -3.02
C ASN A 76 0.19 -0.63 -2.54
N VAL A 77 -0.95 -0.06 -2.94
CA VAL A 77 -2.26 -0.65 -2.61
C VAL A 77 -2.38 -2.07 -3.17
N LEU A 78 -1.96 -2.28 -4.43
CA LEU A 78 -2.01 -3.60 -5.05
C LEU A 78 -0.98 -4.58 -4.45
N SER A 79 0.14 -4.08 -3.96
CA SER A 79 1.18 -4.89 -3.32
C SER A 79 0.66 -5.73 -2.16
N ASP A 80 -0.26 -5.19 -1.37
CA ASP A 80 -0.85 -5.91 -0.23
C ASP A 80 -1.76 -7.06 -0.68
N LEU A 81 -2.48 -6.90 -1.80
CA LEU A 81 -3.22 -8.00 -2.41
C LEU A 81 -2.26 -9.09 -2.93
N TYR A 82 -1.18 -8.68 -3.58
CA TYR A 82 -0.16 -9.60 -4.08
C TYR A 82 0.54 -10.37 -2.95
N ALA A 83 0.76 -9.74 -1.79
CA ALA A 83 1.28 -10.40 -0.60
C ALA A 83 0.39 -11.54 -0.11
N MET A 84 -0.91 -11.44 -0.37
CA MET A 84 -1.89 -12.51 -0.08
C MET A 84 -2.06 -13.49 -1.24
N GLY A 85 -1.20 -13.47 -2.26
CA GLY A 85 -1.28 -14.33 -3.44
C GLY A 85 -2.36 -13.94 -4.44
N VAL A 86 -3.05 -12.84 -4.21
CA VAL A 86 -4.13 -12.34 -5.06
C VAL A 86 -3.54 -11.44 -6.15
N THR A 87 -3.60 -11.87 -7.41
CA THR A 87 -3.01 -11.17 -8.56
C THR A 87 -4.01 -10.33 -9.36
N GLU A 88 -5.30 -10.52 -9.14
CA GLU A 88 -6.36 -9.79 -9.82
C GLU A 88 -7.18 -8.98 -8.83
N ALA A 89 -7.36 -7.69 -9.10
CA ALA A 89 -8.21 -6.81 -8.32
C ALA A 89 -9.47 -6.47 -9.14
N ASP A 90 -10.65 -6.70 -8.57
CA ASP A 90 -11.92 -6.40 -9.24
C ASP A 90 -12.12 -4.91 -9.43
N ASN A 91 -11.73 -4.12 -8.42
CA ASN A 91 -11.78 -2.66 -8.51
C ASN A 91 -10.84 -1.98 -7.53
N MET A 92 -10.63 -0.69 -7.77
CA MET A 92 -9.94 0.21 -6.85
C MET A 92 -10.76 1.45 -6.54
N LEU A 93 -10.63 1.94 -5.32
CA LEU A 93 -11.09 3.26 -4.90
C LEU A 93 -9.87 4.13 -4.60
N MET A 94 -9.85 5.36 -5.12
CA MET A 94 -8.74 6.27 -4.87
C MET A 94 -9.05 7.18 -3.67
N LEU A 95 -8.10 7.28 -2.75
CA LEU A 95 -8.16 8.18 -1.60
C LEU A 95 -7.18 9.33 -1.81
N LEU A 96 -7.67 10.55 -1.75
CA LEU A 96 -6.87 11.74 -2.01
C LEU A 96 -7.14 12.85 -0.98
N ALA A 97 -6.10 13.27 -0.30
CA ALA A 97 -6.13 14.47 0.53
C ALA A 97 -5.33 15.58 -0.16
N VAL A 98 -5.98 16.70 -0.43
CA VAL A 98 -5.41 17.85 -1.13
C VAL A 98 -4.98 18.89 -0.10
N SER A 99 -3.71 19.33 -0.17
CA SER A 99 -3.21 20.30 0.79
C SER A 99 -3.92 21.66 0.66
N THR A 100 -4.40 22.17 1.78
CA THR A 100 -4.95 23.55 1.89
C THR A 100 -3.90 24.64 1.63
N LYS A 101 -2.61 24.28 1.65
CA LYS A 101 -1.50 25.19 1.35
C LYS A 101 -1.18 25.33 -0.13
N MET A 102 -1.73 24.44 -0.97
CA MET A 102 -1.61 24.56 -2.42
C MET A 102 -2.42 25.74 -2.93
N THR A 103 -1.82 26.53 -3.79
CA THR A 103 -2.55 27.52 -4.59
C THR A 103 -3.49 26.82 -5.57
N GLU A 104 -4.49 27.55 -6.09
CA GLU A 104 -5.40 27.02 -7.09
C GLU A 104 -4.66 26.50 -8.33
N LYS A 105 -3.68 27.27 -8.82
CA LYS A 105 -2.87 26.90 -9.98
C LYS A 105 -2.05 25.61 -9.75
N GLU A 106 -1.50 25.43 -8.56
CA GLU A 106 -0.78 24.19 -8.20
C GLU A 106 -1.74 23.00 -8.15
N ARG A 107 -2.91 23.17 -7.55
CA ARG A 107 -3.94 22.12 -7.51
C ARG A 107 -4.37 21.67 -8.90
N ASP A 108 -4.61 22.63 -9.80
CA ASP A 108 -5.08 22.37 -11.16
C ASP A 108 -4.06 21.58 -12.02
N VAL A 109 -2.79 21.58 -11.62
CA VAL A 109 -1.73 20.83 -12.30
C VAL A 109 -1.38 19.54 -11.55
N VAL A 110 -1.11 19.64 -10.25
CA VAL A 110 -0.59 18.52 -9.45
C VAL A 110 -1.62 17.41 -9.28
N ILE A 111 -2.86 17.78 -8.91
CA ILE A 111 -3.88 16.78 -8.60
C ILE A 111 -4.29 15.94 -9.81
N PRO A 112 -4.56 16.52 -11.00
CA PRO A 112 -4.85 15.73 -12.19
C PRO A 112 -3.72 14.78 -12.59
N LEU A 113 -2.45 15.18 -12.40
CA LEU A 113 -1.29 14.31 -12.67
C LEU A 113 -1.22 13.14 -11.70
N MET A 114 -1.44 13.37 -10.40
CA MET A 114 -1.51 12.30 -9.39
C MET A 114 -2.62 11.31 -9.72
N MET A 115 -3.83 11.80 -10.01
CA MET A 115 -4.98 10.97 -10.37
C MET A 115 -4.71 10.16 -11.65
N ARG A 116 -4.09 10.78 -12.63
CA ARG A 116 -3.72 10.11 -13.88
C ARG A 116 -2.71 9.00 -13.64
N GLY A 117 -1.64 9.26 -12.86
CA GLY A 117 -0.64 8.23 -12.53
C GLY A 117 -1.25 7.03 -11.82
N PHE A 118 -2.14 7.27 -10.85
CA PHE A 118 -2.86 6.20 -10.15
C PHE A 118 -3.75 5.39 -11.11
N LYS A 119 -4.53 6.08 -11.95
CA LYS A 119 -5.39 5.45 -12.94
C LYS A 119 -4.60 4.61 -13.95
N ASP A 120 -3.54 5.17 -14.51
CA ASP A 120 -2.74 4.47 -15.53
C ASP A 120 -2.11 3.19 -14.94
N CYS A 121 -1.62 3.24 -13.70
CA CYS A 121 -1.11 2.08 -12.99
C CYS A 121 -2.20 1.03 -12.72
N ALA A 122 -3.41 1.42 -12.33
CA ALA A 122 -4.52 0.51 -12.16
C ALA A 122 -4.89 -0.20 -13.47
N LEU A 123 -4.90 0.52 -14.59
CA LEU A 123 -5.16 -0.05 -15.91
C LEU A 123 -4.05 -1.03 -16.35
N GLU A 124 -2.77 -0.70 -16.09
CA GLU A 124 -1.64 -1.60 -16.31
C GLU A 124 -1.80 -2.92 -15.53
N ALA A 125 -2.37 -2.85 -14.32
CA ALA A 125 -2.66 -4.01 -13.46
C ALA A 125 -3.93 -4.78 -13.85
N GLY A 126 -4.62 -4.38 -14.91
CA GLY A 126 -5.87 -5.03 -15.35
C GLY A 126 -7.10 -4.67 -14.50
N THR A 127 -7.02 -3.65 -13.66
CA THR A 127 -8.13 -3.17 -12.83
C THR A 127 -8.54 -1.74 -13.17
N THR A 128 -9.56 -1.21 -12.52
CA THR A 128 -10.07 0.15 -12.77
C THR A 128 -10.38 0.88 -11.48
N VAL A 129 -10.20 2.20 -11.51
CA VAL A 129 -10.65 3.08 -10.44
C VAL A 129 -12.14 3.36 -10.64
N THR A 130 -12.98 2.85 -9.74
CA THR A 130 -14.44 2.97 -9.83
C THR A 130 -15.03 4.07 -8.93
N GLY A 131 -14.20 4.65 -8.05
CA GLY A 131 -14.64 5.68 -7.12
C GLY A 131 -13.52 6.09 -6.17
N GLY A 132 -13.91 6.64 -5.04
CA GLY A 132 -12.97 7.06 -4.00
C GLY A 132 -13.46 8.26 -3.22
N GLN A 133 -12.53 8.92 -2.52
CA GLN A 133 -12.83 10.12 -1.74
C GLN A 133 -11.71 11.15 -1.89
N THR A 134 -12.10 12.41 -2.05
CA THR A 134 -11.18 13.55 -2.05
C THR A 134 -11.57 14.51 -0.93
N VAL A 135 -10.60 14.89 -0.10
CA VAL A 135 -10.81 15.82 1.01
C VAL A 135 -9.73 16.91 1.03
N MET A 136 -10.07 18.06 1.61
CA MET A 136 -9.09 19.09 1.93
C MET A 136 -8.39 18.74 3.26
N ASN A 137 -7.07 18.89 3.31
CA ASN A 137 -6.27 18.52 4.47
C ASN A 137 -5.04 19.46 4.56
N PRO A 138 -4.42 19.68 5.73
CA PRO A 138 -3.16 20.42 5.83
C PRO A 138 -2.01 19.81 5.01
N TRP A 139 -2.03 18.49 4.75
CA TRP A 139 -1.03 17.76 3.98
C TRP A 139 -1.65 17.10 2.75
N CYS A 140 -0.82 16.90 1.73
CA CYS A 140 -1.20 16.09 0.58
C CYS A 140 -0.91 14.61 0.89
N THR A 141 -1.92 13.74 0.67
CA THR A 141 -1.75 12.29 0.71
C THR A 141 -2.51 11.65 -0.43
N ILE A 142 -2.01 10.54 -0.92
CA ILE A 142 -2.66 9.74 -1.96
C ILE A 142 -2.55 8.26 -1.62
N GLY A 143 -3.57 7.51 -1.92
CA GLY A 143 -3.67 6.08 -1.74
C GLY A 143 -4.96 5.52 -2.29
N GLY A 144 -5.38 4.39 -1.79
CA GLY A 144 -6.59 3.77 -2.27
C GLY A 144 -7.02 2.56 -1.46
N VAL A 145 -8.08 1.95 -1.95
CA VAL A 145 -8.59 0.65 -1.50
C VAL A 145 -8.56 -0.27 -2.69
N GLY A 146 -7.92 -1.43 -2.55
CA GLY A 146 -7.98 -2.53 -3.51
C GLY A 146 -8.97 -3.57 -3.02
N THR A 147 -9.82 -4.07 -3.92
CA THR A 147 -10.88 -5.01 -3.58
C THR A 147 -10.98 -6.11 -4.62
N THR A 148 -11.11 -7.35 -4.16
CA THR A 148 -11.42 -8.49 -5.01
C THR A 148 -12.26 -9.52 -4.27
N ILE A 149 -12.96 -10.37 -5.02
CA ILE A 149 -13.74 -11.49 -4.50
C ILE A 149 -13.06 -12.78 -4.96
N CYS A 150 -12.65 -13.59 -3.99
CA CYS A 150 -11.89 -14.81 -4.22
C CYS A 150 -12.61 -16.05 -3.70
N GLN A 151 -12.30 -17.19 -4.30
CA GLN A 151 -12.53 -18.50 -3.70
C GLN A 151 -11.51 -18.76 -2.57
N PRO A 152 -11.78 -19.68 -1.63
CA PRO A 152 -10.85 -19.95 -0.52
C PRO A 152 -9.46 -20.44 -0.94
N ASN A 153 -9.31 -20.95 -2.16
CA ASN A 153 -8.04 -21.43 -2.74
C ASN A 153 -7.33 -20.40 -3.63
N GLU A 154 -7.86 -19.19 -3.77
CA GLU A 154 -7.28 -18.11 -4.60
C GLU A 154 -6.49 -17.10 -3.80
N PHE A 155 -6.43 -17.23 -2.49
CA PHE A 155 -5.56 -16.43 -1.62
C PHE A 155 -4.78 -17.31 -0.65
N ILE A 156 -3.67 -16.79 -0.15
CA ILE A 156 -2.84 -17.45 0.85
C ILE A 156 -2.84 -16.65 2.16
N ILE A 157 -2.63 -17.36 3.27
CA ILE A 157 -2.35 -16.75 4.57
C ILE A 157 -0.85 -16.93 4.81
N PRO A 158 -0.08 -15.86 5.08
CA PRO A 158 1.39 -15.93 5.17
C PRO A 158 1.86 -16.47 6.54
N ASP A 159 1.27 -17.54 7.03
CA ASP A 159 1.59 -18.23 8.29
C ASP A 159 2.05 -19.68 8.09
N SER A 160 2.11 -20.14 6.85
CA SER A 160 2.36 -21.55 6.52
C SER A 160 3.83 -21.88 6.21
N ALA A 161 4.76 -20.95 6.45
CA ALA A 161 6.19 -21.18 6.20
C ALA A 161 6.76 -22.28 7.10
N VAL A 162 7.55 -23.16 6.51
CA VAL A 162 8.18 -24.29 7.21
C VAL A 162 9.70 -24.30 7.04
N VAL A 163 10.38 -25.07 7.89
CA VAL A 163 11.84 -25.22 7.79
C VAL A 163 12.21 -25.88 6.45
N GLY A 164 13.03 -25.21 5.67
CA GLY A 164 13.44 -25.63 4.33
C GLY A 164 12.89 -24.75 3.22
N ASP A 165 11.92 -23.88 3.51
CA ASP A 165 11.42 -22.89 2.55
C ASP A 165 12.48 -21.85 2.23
N VAL A 166 12.38 -21.26 1.04
CA VAL A 166 13.33 -20.26 0.53
C VAL A 166 12.64 -18.92 0.43
N LEU A 167 13.26 -17.88 0.98
CA LEU A 167 12.80 -16.50 0.81
C LEU A 167 13.30 -15.97 -0.54
N VAL A 168 12.37 -15.66 -1.43
CA VAL A 168 12.65 -15.04 -2.73
C VAL A 168 12.30 -13.56 -2.66
N LEU A 169 13.32 -12.70 -2.80
CA LEU A 169 13.12 -11.26 -2.93
C LEU A 169 12.97 -10.92 -4.40
N THR A 170 11.80 -10.49 -4.81
CA THR A 170 11.52 -10.08 -6.20
C THR A 170 12.20 -8.77 -6.56
N LYS A 171 12.54 -7.95 -5.56
CA LYS A 171 13.26 -6.67 -5.71
C LYS A 171 14.37 -6.55 -4.65
N PRO A 172 15.47 -5.83 -4.92
CA PRO A 172 16.50 -5.59 -3.93
C PRO A 172 15.97 -4.79 -2.73
N LEU A 173 16.47 -5.08 -1.54
CA LEU A 173 16.17 -4.32 -0.31
C LEU A 173 16.69 -2.88 -0.38
N GLY A 174 16.12 -1.99 0.46
CA GLY A 174 16.66 -0.66 0.71
C GLY A 174 16.03 0.46 -0.14
N THR A 175 14.88 0.26 -0.74
CA THR A 175 14.16 1.32 -1.50
C THR A 175 13.92 2.56 -0.65
N GLN A 176 13.38 2.41 0.56
CA GLN A 176 13.13 3.52 1.49
C GLN A 176 14.43 4.25 1.89
N VAL A 177 15.52 3.50 2.09
CA VAL A 177 16.83 4.07 2.41
C VAL A 177 17.36 4.91 1.25
N ALA A 178 17.25 4.43 0.01
CA ALA A 178 17.67 5.15 -1.18
C ALA A 178 16.86 6.44 -1.41
N LEU A 179 15.54 6.39 -1.21
CA LEU A 179 14.65 7.56 -1.28
C LEU A 179 15.00 8.58 -0.20
N ASN A 180 15.17 8.17 1.04
CA ASN A 180 15.54 9.05 2.14
C ASN A 180 16.93 9.68 1.92
N ALA A 181 17.91 8.89 1.49
CA ALA A 181 19.26 9.40 1.21
C ALA A 181 19.24 10.46 0.09
N HIS A 182 18.41 10.27 -0.94
CA HIS A 182 18.23 11.25 -1.99
C HIS A 182 17.63 12.55 -1.47
N GLN A 183 16.55 12.48 -0.67
CA GLN A 183 15.96 13.68 -0.05
C GLN A 183 16.94 14.41 0.90
N TRP A 184 17.90 13.69 1.48
CA TRP A 184 18.91 14.26 2.37
C TRP A 184 20.03 15.01 1.64
N LEU A 185 20.18 14.84 0.32
CA LEU A 185 21.11 15.63 -0.46
C LEU A 185 20.85 17.15 -0.29
N ASP A 186 19.59 17.54 -0.20
CA ASP A 186 19.16 18.94 -0.02
C ASP A 186 19.03 19.35 1.46
N GLN A 187 19.40 18.46 2.39
CA GLN A 187 19.36 18.69 3.84
C GLN A 187 20.76 18.59 4.44
N PRO A 188 21.54 19.69 4.53
CA PRO A 188 22.96 19.65 4.92
C PRO A 188 23.24 18.93 6.25
N GLU A 189 22.37 19.09 7.24
CA GLU A 189 22.53 18.42 8.54
C GLU A 189 22.47 16.88 8.43
N ARG A 190 21.58 16.37 7.59
CA ARG A 190 21.42 14.94 7.37
C ARG A 190 22.46 14.40 6.41
N TRP A 191 22.72 15.12 5.31
CA TRP A 191 23.73 14.75 4.34
C TRP A 191 25.12 14.63 4.96
N ASN A 192 25.51 15.57 5.82
CA ASN A 192 26.79 15.54 6.51
C ASN A 192 27.02 14.29 7.37
N ARG A 193 25.98 13.60 7.79
CA ARG A 193 26.09 12.35 8.57
C ARG A 193 26.42 11.14 7.71
N ILE A 194 25.96 11.11 6.46
CA ILE A 194 26.09 9.94 5.59
C ILE A 194 27.13 10.10 4.49
N LYS A 195 27.52 11.31 4.11
CA LYS A 195 28.48 11.58 3.02
C LYS A 195 29.86 10.95 3.22
N LEU A 196 30.21 10.53 4.43
CA LEU A 196 31.47 9.84 4.72
C LEU A 196 31.43 8.36 4.34
N VAL A 197 30.26 7.78 4.19
CA VAL A 197 30.06 6.34 3.89
C VAL A 197 29.41 6.09 2.53
N VAL A 198 28.81 7.12 1.92
CA VAL A 198 28.17 7.01 0.61
C VAL A 198 28.41 8.28 -0.19
N SER A 199 28.73 8.15 -1.49
CA SER A 199 28.89 9.30 -2.37
C SER A 199 27.56 9.83 -2.88
N GLU A 200 27.52 11.11 -3.29
CA GLU A 200 26.32 11.69 -3.93
C GLU A 200 25.95 10.95 -5.22
N ASP A 201 26.94 10.52 -6.00
CA ASP A 201 26.74 9.77 -7.23
C ASP A 201 26.07 8.40 -6.97
N ASP A 202 26.48 7.69 -5.92
CA ASP A 202 25.86 6.43 -5.51
C ASP A 202 24.40 6.64 -5.08
N VAL A 203 24.13 7.71 -4.34
CA VAL A 203 22.77 8.07 -3.91
C VAL A 203 21.88 8.36 -5.12
N ARG A 204 22.35 9.18 -6.06
CA ARG A 204 21.60 9.51 -7.28
C ARG A 204 21.35 8.28 -8.16
N LYS A 205 22.34 7.42 -8.35
CA LYS A 205 22.22 6.15 -9.09
C LYS A 205 21.23 5.19 -8.39
N SER A 206 21.33 5.09 -7.08
CA SER A 206 20.42 4.24 -6.30
C SER A 206 18.98 4.75 -6.38
N TYR A 207 18.76 6.06 -6.29
CA TYR A 207 17.45 6.68 -6.46
C TYR A 207 16.86 6.38 -7.84
N GLN A 208 17.61 6.58 -8.91
CA GLN A 208 17.13 6.32 -10.26
C GLN A 208 16.71 4.87 -10.47
N ARG A 209 17.53 3.92 -10.02
CA ARG A 209 17.19 2.48 -10.09
C ARG A 209 15.94 2.14 -9.28
N ARG A 210 15.79 2.70 -8.09
CA ARG A 210 14.67 2.42 -7.18
C ARG A 210 13.39 3.10 -7.61
N HIS A 211 13.48 4.29 -8.14
CA HIS A 211 12.34 5.01 -8.69
C HIS A 211 11.68 4.20 -9.82
N LEU A 212 12.47 3.62 -10.73
CA LEU A 212 11.96 2.72 -11.76
C LEU A 212 11.34 1.45 -11.15
N MET A 213 11.98 0.84 -10.15
CA MET A 213 11.51 -0.40 -9.51
C MET A 213 10.22 -0.26 -8.70
N VAL A 214 9.93 0.92 -8.16
CA VAL A 214 8.65 1.18 -7.44
C VAL A 214 7.49 1.28 -8.42
N CYS A 215 7.78 1.57 -9.68
CA CYS A 215 6.79 1.81 -10.73
C CYS A 215 6.66 0.65 -11.71
N GLU A 216 7.57 -0.32 -11.68
CA GLU A 216 7.52 -1.53 -12.48
C GLU A 216 6.91 -2.67 -11.66
N TRP A 217 6.01 -3.38 -12.27
CA TRP A 217 5.39 -4.59 -11.71
C TRP A 217 6.45 -5.67 -11.42
N PRO A 218 6.26 -6.48 -10.38
CA PRO A 218 7.14 -7.63 -10.13
C PRO A 218 7.11 -8.65 -11.26
#